data_78dd4c8276797fabc9f5127402be0857
#
_entry.id   78dd4c8276797fabc9f5127402be0857
#
_cell.length_a   1.000
_cell.length_b   1.000
_cell.length_c   1.000
_cell.angle_alpha   90.00
_cell.angle_beta   90.00
_cell.angle_gamma   90.00
#
_symmetry.space_group_name_H-M   'P 1'
#
loop_
_entity.id
_entity.type
_entity.pdbx_description
1 polymer ?
#
loop_
_entity_poly.entity_id
_entity_poly.type
_entity_poly.pdbx_seq_one_letter_code
_entity_poly.pdbx_strand_id
1 'polypeptide(L)' 'MNDFYGECIAEIGSMTQAMKAQRVLAEAAIPTTVLKSSSSKNGRGCVYGVSFLCAHTENVQNVLTRAGVKVRRWKNES' A
#
# COMPACT_ATOMS: atom_id res chain seq x y z
N MET A 1 20.57 8.16 3.54
CA MET A 1 20.33 8.89 3.49
C MET A 1 19.17 9.28 3.11
N ASN A 2 18.52 9.11 2.47
CA ASN A 2 17.49 9.51 2.12
C ASN A 2 16.36 8.71 2.27
N ASP A 3 15.78 8.54 3.41
CA ASP A 3 14.66 7.77 3.60
C ASP A 3 13.49 8.35 2.87
N PHE A 4 13.57 9.58 2.46
CA PHE A 4 12.49 10.15 1.76
C PHE A 4 12.26 9.54 0.42
N TYR A 5 13.28 8.95 -0.17
CA TYR A 5 13.12 8.39 -1.46
C TYR A 5 12.86 6.92 -1.43
N GLY A 6 12.73 6.35 -0.26
CA GLY A 6 12.43 4.95 -0.18
C GLY A 6 11.01 4.65 -0.55
N GLU A 7 10.73 3.41 -0.87
CA GLU A 7 9.39 2.99 -1.15
C GLU A 7 8.81 2.26 0.03
N CYS A 8 7.58 2.53 0.33
CA CYS A 8 6.88 1.83 1.38
C CYS A 8 5.72 1.10 0.76
N ILE A 9 5.29 0.04 1.41
CA ILE A 9 4.22 -0.77 0.90
C ILE A 9 3.17 -0.95 1.97
N ALA A 10 1.93 -0.82 1.59
CA ALA A 10 0.82 -1.09 2.48
C ALA A 10 0.20 -2.40 2.01
N GLU A 11 0.35 -3.44 2.79
CA GLU A 11 -0.22 -4.73 2.43
C GLU A 11 -1.68 -4.73 2.82
N ILE A 12 -2.53 -4.95 1.86
CA ILE A 12 -3.95 -4.83 2.09
C ILE A 12 -4.65 -6.16 2.09
N GLY A 13 -4.24 -7.05 1.26
CA GLY A 13 -4.82 -8.38 1.25
C GLY A 13 -5.49 -8.69 -0.06
N SER A 14 -6.72 -8.28 -0.24
CA SER A 14 -7.41 -8.66 -1.46
C SER A 14 -7.11 -7.68 -2.58
N MET A 15 -7.20 -8.18 -3.80
CA MET A 15 -6.96 -7.36 -4.95
C MET A 15 -8.00 -6.26 -5.06
N THR A 16 -9.23 -6.58 -4.74
CA THR A 16 -10.29 -5.58 -4.81
C THR A 16 -10.02 -4.41 -3.88
N GLN A 17 -9.59 -4.69 -2.68
CA GLN A 17 -9.32 -3.63 -1.74
C GLN A 17 -8.06 -2.87 -2.13
N ALA A 18 -7.08 -3.57 -2.70
CA ALA A 18 -5.87 -2.89 -3.14
C ALA A 18 -6.17 -1.95 -4.30
N MET A 19 -7.05 -2.35 -5.19
CA MET A 19 -7.41 -1.48 -6.30
C MET A 19 -8.22 -0.30 -5.80
N LYS A 20 -9.05 -0.51 -4.80
CA LYS A 20 -9.78 0.60 -4.23
C LYS A 20 -8.81 1.58 -3.58
N ALA A 21 -7.81 1.05 -2.90
CA ALA A 21 -6.81 1.90 -2.27
C ALA A 21 -6.08 2.73 -3.32
N GLN A 22 -5.70 2.09 -4.42
CA GLN A 22 -5.01 2.82 -5.45
C GLN A 22 -5.87 3.94 -6.01
N ARG A 23 -7.15 3.66 -6.20
CA ARG A 23 -8.02 4.66 -6.75
C ARG A 23 -8.18 5.87 -5.82
N VAL A 24 -8.43 5.63 -4.55
CA VAL A 24 -8.62 6.75 -3.65
C VAL A 24 -7.33 7.53 -3.46
N LEU A 25 -6.19 6.84 -3.52
CA LEU A 25 -4.92 7.54 -3.40
C LEU A 25 -4.65 8.37 -4.65
N ALA A 26 -5.01 7.85 -5.81
CA ALA A 26 -4.84 8.61 -7.03
C ALA A 26 -5.70 9.87 -7.00
N GLU A 27 -6.89 9.76 -6.44
CA GLU A 27 -7.76 10.92 -6.32
C GLU A 27 -7.17 11.94 -5.37
N ALA A 28 -6.35 11.51 -4.46
CA ALA A 28 -5.69 12.41 -3.55
C ALA A 28 -4.34 12.87 -4.09
N ALA A 29 -4.08 12.57 -5.35
CA ALA A 29 -2.84 12.97 -6.01
C ALA A 29 -1.61 12.29 -5.40
N ILE A 30 -1.78 11.08 -4.89
CA ILE A 30 -0.67 10.32 -4.37
C ILE A 30 -0.39 9.16 -5.31
N PRO A 31 0.72 9.16 -6.01
CA PRO A 31 1.03 8.09 -6.95
C PRO A 31 1.27 6.78 -6.22
N THR A 32 0.62 5.73 -6.65
CA THR A 32 0.82 4.43 -6.05
C THR A 32 0.77 3.37 -7.13
N THR A 33 1.30 2.21 -6.82
CA THR A 33 1.28 1.08 -7.72
C THR A 33 0.75 -0.12 -6.99
N VAL A 34 -0.19 -0.82 -7.57
CA VAL A 34 -0.70 -2.05 -6.98
C VAL A 34 0.29 -3.16 -7.29
N LEU A 35 0.62 -3.93 -6.28
CA LEU A 35 1.51 -5.05 -6.52
C LEU A 35 1.07 -6.26 -5.73
N LYS A 36 1.59 -7.40 -6.12
CA LYS A 36 1.25 -8.63 -5.48
C LYS A 36 2.43 -9.06 -4.67
N SER A 37 2.22 -9.27 -3.41
CA SER A 37 3.29 -9.66 -2.54
C SER A 37 3.10 -11.12 -2.22
N SER A 38 4.01 -11.93 -2.64
CA SER A 38 3.82 -13.34 -2.36
C SER A 38 4.59 -13.68 -1.18
N SER A 39 4.12 -13.46 -0.08
CA SER A 39 4.88 -13.81 1.03
C SER A 39 4.45 -15.00 1.69
N SER A 40 3.74 -15.86 1.17
CA SER A 40 3.28 -16.87 1.94
C SER A 40 4.09 -18.04 1.93
N LYS A 41 4.62 -18.41 3.02
CA LYS A 41 5.30 -19.59 3.11
C LYS A 41 4.38 -20.66 2.92
N ASN A 42 3.12 -20.53 3.09
CA ASN A 42 2.22 -21.60 2.92
C ASN A 42 1.71 -21.70 1.54
N GLY A 43 2.10 -20.86 0.69
CA GLY A 43 1.62 -20.92 -0.63
C GLY A 43 0.16 -20.67 -0.76
N ARG A 44 -0.49 -20.14 0.28
CA ARG A 44 -1.77 -19.98 0.19
C ARG A 44 -2.09 -18.66 -0.11
N GLY A 45 -2.45 -18.21 -0.98
CA GLY A 45 -2.92 -16.96 -1.22
C GLY A 45 -1.94 -15.92 -1.47
N CYS A 46 -2.26 -14.99 -2.26
CA CYS A 46 -1.41 -13.90 -2.53
C CYS A 46 -1.94 -12.70 -1.78
N VAL A 47 -1.07 -11.87 -1.35
CA VAL A 47 -1.44 -10.67 -0.64
C VAL A 47 -1.17 -9.52 -1.58
N TYR A 48 -2.15 -8.70 -1.80
CA TYR A 48 -2.00 -7.54 -2.66
C TYR A 48 -1.80 -6.30 -1.83
N GLY A 49 -1.07 -5.36 -2.35
CA GLY A 49 -0.84 -4.11 -1.64
C GLY A 49 -0.54 -3.00 -2.61
N VAL A 50 -0.19 -1.85 -2.08
CA VAL A 50 0.16 -0.71 -2.90
C VAL A 50 1.50 -0.18 -2.43
N SER A 51 2.31 0.24 -3.37
CA SER A 51 3.60 0.84 -3.03
C SER A 51 3.50 2.34 -3.27
N PHE A 52 4.21 3.07 -2.47
CA PHE A 52 4.18 4.53 -2.56
C PHE A 52 5.48 5.06 -1.96
N LEU A 53 5.74 6.34 -2.17
CA LEU A 53 6.93 6.93 -1.58
C LEU A 53 6.73 7.07 -0.09
N CYS A 54 7.71 6.71 0.68
CA CYS A 54 7.59 6.77 2.13
C CYS A 54 7.28 8.16 2.64
N ALA A 55 7.64 9.17 1.89
CA ALA A 55 7.34 10.52 2.30
C ALA A 55 5.83 10.79 2.37
N HIS A 56 5.04 9.95 1.69
CA HIS A 56 3.59 10.13 1.68
C HIS A 56 2.89 9.26 2.70
N THR A 57 3.62 8.57 3.55
CA THR A 57 3.02 7.59 4.45
C THR A 57 1.85 8.17 5.27
N GLU A 58 2.04 9.32 5.82
CA GLU A 58 1.00 9.88 6.65
C GLU A 58 -0.25 10.18 5.85
N ASN A 59 -0.07 10.74 4.67
CA ASN A 59 -1.21 11.03 3.83
C ASN A 59 -1.89 9.74 3.38
N VAL A 60 -1.09 8.72 3.07
CA VAL A 60 -1.65 7.45 2.66
C VAL A 60 -2.49 6.85 3.79
N GLN A 61 -1.98 6.93 5.01
CA GLN A 61 -2.73 6.41 6.13
C GLN A 61 -4.06 7.11 6.29
N ASN A 62 -4.05 8.43 6.17
CA ASN A 62 -5.27 9.19 6.32
C ASN A 62 -6.29 8.89 5.23
N VAL A 63 -5.83 8.81 4.01
CA VAL A 63 -6.72 8.56 2.90
C VAL A 63 -7.34 7.17 3.00
N LEU A 64 -6.51 6.18 3.32
CA LEU A 64 -7.03 4.82 3.40
C LEU A 64 -7.98 4.66 4.57
N THR A 65 -7.70 5.31 5.67
CA THR A 65 -8.57 5.24 6.82
C THR A 65 -9.93 5.84 6.47
N ARG A 66 -9.94 6.96 5.80
CA ARG A 66 -11.17 7.57 5.43
C ARG A 66 -11.95 6.73 4.45
N ALA A 67 -11.28 6.04 3.57
CA ALA A 67 -11.94 5.23 2.57
C ALA A 67 -12.39 3.87 3.13
N GLY A 68 -12.04 3.58 4.36
CA GLY A 68 -12.43 2.31 4.93
C GLY A 68 -11.58 1.15 4.48
N VAL A 69 -10.39 1.41 3.98
CA VAL A 69 -9.50 0.36 3.54
C VAL A 69 -8.59 0.01 4.70
N LYS A 70 -8.60 -1.25 5.09
CA LYS A 70 -7.77 -1.68 6.19
C LYS A 70 -6.45 -2.21 5.70
N VAL A 71 -5.37 -1.72 6.28
CA VAL A 71 -4.04 -2.15 5.91
C VAL A 71 -3.60 -3.19 6.92
N ARG A 72 -3.19 -4.35 6.40
CA ARG A 72 -2.76 -5.43 7.28
C ARG A 72 -1.37 -5.21 7.79
N ARG A 73 -0.51 -4.63 6.99
CA ARG A 73 0.86 -4.45 7.42
C ARG A 73 1.50 -3.33 6.62
N TRP A 74 2.31 -2.54 7.25
CA TRP A 74 3.06 -1.50 6.58
C TRP A 74 4.51 -1.96 6.48
N LYS A 75 5.06 -1.92 5.28
CA LYS A 75 6.42 -2.35 5.07
C LYS A 75 7.24 -1.24 4.49
N ASN A 76 8.50 -1.21 4.86
CA ASN A 76 9.41 -0.23 4.35
C ASN A 76 10.44 -0.93 3.54
N GLU A 77 10.50 -0.65 2.26
CA GLU A 77 11.41 -1.33 1.43
C GLU A 77 12.59 -0.51 1.12
N SER A 78 13.16 0.17 1.86
CA SER A 78 14.34 0.96 1.51
C SER A 78 15.61 0.20 1.49
#